data_2655632120706532b718b5c8f2b432dc
#
_entry.id   2655632120706532b718b5c8f2b432dc
#
_cell.length_a   1.000
_cell.length_b   1.000
_cell.length_c   1.000
_cell.angle_alpha   90.00
_cell.angle_beta   90.00
_cell.angle_gamma   90.00
#
_symmetry.space_group_name_H-M   'P 1'
#
loop_
_entity.id
_entity.type
_entity.pdbx_description
1 polymer ?
#
loop_
_entity_poly.entity_id
_entity_poly.type
_entity_poly.pdbx_seq_one_letter_code
_entity_poly.pdbx_strand_id
1 'polypeptide(L)'
;MRKWRIEDSEELYNIKGWGVNYFGINEKGHVFVTPKKNSVQVDLKEVVDHLSSRHVTAPMLLRFPDILDNRIEKTDECFRKAAREYDFHAEHFIIFPVKVNQMRPVVEEIISHGKRYNLGLEAGSKPELHAVLATNMDSDSLIICNGHKDQNFIELALLAQKMGKRVFLVIEKLPELKIIAETAQRLGVRPNLGIRIKLAANGSGKWSESGGDASKFGLNSSELLMALQLLDEMGLRDCLRLLHFHIGSQITKIRRISTALREAAQFYVQLHQMGFGIEFIDCGGG
;
A
#
# COMPACT_ATOMS: atom_id res chain seq x y z
N MET A 1 -34.52 33.38 19.08
CA MET A 1 -33.56 32.53 18.38
C MET A 1 -32.42 32.15 19.34
N ARG A 2 -32.02 30.88 19.41
CA ARG A 2 -30.85 30.46 20.19
C ARG A 2 -29.59 31.10 19.59
N LYS A 3 -28.67 31.60 20.43
CA LYS A 3 -27.39 32.15 19.98
C LYS A 3 -26.51 30.97 19.44
N TRP A 4 -25.89 31.19 18.26
CA TRP A 4 -24.97 30.24 17.65
C TRP A 4 -23.76 29.97 18.55
N ARG A 5 -23.35 28.69 18.66
CA ARG A 5 -22.20 28.25 19.45
C ARG A 5 -21.22 27.45 18.60
N ILE A 6 -20.01 27.23 19.09
CA ILE A 6 -18.96 26.49 18.42
C ILE A 6 -19.40 25.05 18.10
N GLU A 7 -20.11 24.41 19.05
CA GLU A 7 -20.64 23.05 18.87
C GLU A 7 -21.61 22.96 17.67
N ASP A 8 -22.37 24.02 17.42
CA ASP A 8 -23.28 24.06 16.26
C ASP A 8 -22.50 24.07 14.94
N SER A 9 -21.29 24.70 14.92
CA SER A 9 -20.37 24.68 13.77
C SER A 9 -19.68 23.32 13.63
N GLU A 10 -19.22 22.72 14.73
CA GLU A 10 -18.61 21.40 14.69
C GLU A 10 -19.56 20.33 14.13
N GLU A 11 -20.85 20.41 14.54
CA GLU A 11 -21.89 19.50 14.04
C GLU A 11 -22.21 19.78 12.56
N LEU A 12 -22.46 21.05 12.19
CA LEU A 12 -22.80 21.44 10.83
C LEU A 12 -21.76 21.03 9.82
N TYR A 13 -20.48 21.24 10.14
CA TYR A 13 -19.35 20.91 9.25
C TYR A 13 -18.80 19.51 9.48
N ASN A 14 -19.40 18.73 10.37
CA ASN A 14 -19.00 17.37 10.73
C ASN A 14 -17.50 17.24 11.03
N ILE A 15 -16.94 18.21 11.79
CA ILE A 15 -15.49 18.29 12.07
C ILE A 15 -14.99 16.99 12.71
N LYS A 16 -15.77 16.43 13.66
CA LYS A 16 -15.40 15.17 14.33
C LYS A 16 -15.34 13.98 13.37
N GLY A 17 -16.21 13.95 12.36
CA GLY A 17 -16.29 12.86 11.39
C GLY A 17 -15.08 12.81 10.45
N TRP A 18 -14.74 13.93 9.78
CA TRP A 18 -13.62 13.94 8.85
C TRP A 18 -12.28 14.28 9.52
N GLY A 19 -12.31 15.02 10.62
CA GLY A 19 -11.09 15.48 11.30
C GLY A 19 -10.35 14.40 12.08
N VAL A 20 -11.01 13.29 12.42
CA VAL A 20 -10.43 12.12 13.11
C VAL A 20 -9.56 12.51 14.31
N ASN A 21 -10.01 13.49 15.11
CA ASN A 21 -9.31 14.08 16.24
C ASN A 21 -7.97 14.79 15.90
N TYR A 22 -7.72 15.11 14.64
CA TYR A 22 -6.62 16.01 14.27
C TYR A 22 -7.10 17.45 14.15
N PHE A 23 -8.37 17.67 13.82
CA PHE A 23 -8.94 19.00 13.62
C PHE A 23 -10.05 19.27 14.61
N GLY A 24 -10.19 20.55 14.99
CA GLY A 24 -11.24 21.06 15.86
C GLY A 24 -11.47 22.54 15.60
N ILE A 25 -12.40 23.16 16.39
CA ILE A 25 -12.65 24.59 16.38
C ILE A 25 -12.26 25.14 17.76
N ASN A 26 -11.44 26.20 17.81
CA ASN A 26 -11.02 26.83 19.06
C ASN A 26 -12.05 27.85 19.55
N GLU A 27 -11.79 28.45 20.72
CA GLU A 27 -12.67 29.44 21.36
C GLU A 27 -12.88 30.71 20.51
N LYS A 28 -11.94 31.03 19.59
CA LYS A 28 -12.06 32.13 18.63
C LYS A 28 -12.94 31.79 17.43
N GLY A 29 -13.43 30.54 17.33
CA GLY A 29 -14.16 30.03 16.16
C GLY A 29 -13.29 29.67 14.97
N HIS A 30 -11.98 29.55 15.15
CA HIS A 30 -11.06 29.19 14.09
C HIS A 30 -10.82 27.66 14.08
N VAL A 31 -10.66 27.10 12.90
CA VAL A 31 -10.22 25.71 12.76
C VAL A 31 -8.76 25.60 13.19
N PHE A 32 -8.46 24.67 14.06
CA PHE A 32 -7.11 24.31 14.44
C PHE A 32 -6.77 22.87 14.04
N VAL A 33 -5.50 22.58 13.96
CA VAL A 33 -4.97 21.22 13.77
C VAL A 33 -4.03 20.84 14.91
N THR A 34 -4.12 19.58 15.36
CA THR A 34 -3.19 18.93 16.31
C THR A 34 -2.47 17.78 15.61
N PRO A 35 -1.40 18.06 14.81
CA PRO A 35 -0.82 17.08 13.92
C PRO A 35 -0.30 15.81 14.63
N LYS A 36 0.24 15.99 15.85
CA LYS A 36 0.77 14.90 16.69
C LYS A 36 -0.21 14.41 17.77
N LYS A 37 -1.45 14.90 17.76
CA LYS A 37 -2.43 14.62 18.84
C LYS A 37 -1.92 14.89 20.27
N ASN A 38 -1.02 15.86 20.40
CA ASN A 38 -0.49 16.37 21.67
C ASN A 38 -1.08 17.75 22.00
N SER A 39 -0.49 18.46 22.94
CA SER A 39 -0.94 19.81 23.35
C SER A 39 -0.64 20.92 22.33
N VAL A 40 0.14 20.62 21.28
CA VAL A 40 0.50 21.62 20.25
C VAL A 40 -0.66 21.76 19.27
N GLN A 41 -1.25 22.95 19.23
CA GLN A 41 -2.33 23.32 18.30
C GLN A 41 -1.82 24.38 17.34
N VAL A 42 -2.15 24.23 16.06
CA VAL A 42 -1.87 25.22 15.02
C VAL A 42 -3.18 25.81 14.55
N ASP A 43 -3.42 27.10 14.81
CA ASP A 43 -4.59 27.85 14.34
C ASP A 43 -4.44 28.13 12.84
N LEU A 44 -5.32 27.55 12.02
CA LEU A 44 -5.21 27.67 10.56
C LEU A 44 -5.49 29.08 10.06
N LYS A 45 -6.34 29.84 10.77
CA LYS A 45 -6.60 31.24 10.41
C LYS A 45 -5.38 32.10 10.63
N GLU A 46 -4.68 31.92 11.75
CA GLU A 46 -3.44 32.65 12.05
C GLU A 46 -2.33 32.30 11.02
N VAL A 47 -2.23 31.02 10.59
CA VAL A 47 -1.30 30.61 9.53
C VAL A 47 -1.62 31.32 8.21
N VAL A 48 -2.90 31.33 7.80
CA VAL A 48 -3.32 31.98 6.55
C VAL A 48 -3.07 33.49 6.60
N ASP A 49 -3.38 34.14 7.72
CA ASP A 49 -3.15 35.58 7.88
C ASP A 49 -1.66 35.91 7.81
N HIS A 50 -0.82 35.11 8.46
CA HIS A 50 0.64 35.28 8.41
C HIS A 50 1.18 35.09 6.98
N LEU A 51 0.70 34.09 6.24
CA LEU A 51 1.10 33.88 4.84
C LEU A 51 0.63 35.04 3.95
N SER A 52 -0.60 35.52 4.16
CA SER A 52 -1.16 36.66 3.43
C SER A 52 -0.34 37.94 3.65
N SER A 53 0.13 38.19 4.87
CA SER A 53 1.02 39.33 5.18
C SER A 53 2.38 39.25 4.45
N ARG A 54 2.76 38.05 4.00
CA ARG A 54 3.95 37.76 3.17
C ARG A 54 3.63 37.68 1.67
N HIS A 55 2.49 38.18 1.25
CA HIS A 55 2.03 38.17 -0.15
C HIS A 55 1.78 36.77 -0.73
N VAL A 56 1.61 35.75 0.10
CA VAL A 56 1.13 34.42 -0.32
C VAL A 56 -0.39 34.46 -0.28
N THR A 57 -1.05 34.41 -1.46
CA THR A 57 -2.50 34.54 -1.59
C THR A 57 -3.19 33.17 -1.77
N ALA A 58 -4.48 33.12 -1.45
CA ALA A 58 -5.32 31.94 -1.76
C ALA A 58 -5.44 31.74 -3.29
N PRO A 59 -5.62 30.48 -3.77
CA PRO A 59 -5.81 29.27 -2.95
C PRO A 59 -4.50 28.74 -2.35
N MET A 60 -4.57 28.21 -1.12
CA MET A 60 -3.43 27.64 -0.40
C MET A 60 -3.69 26.15 -0.08
N LEU A 61 -2.65 25.33 -0.18
CA LEU A 61 -2.68 23.95 0.25
C LEU A 61 -1.73 23.79 1.44
N LEU A 62 -2.31 23.58 2.62
CA LEU A 62 -1.56 23.30 3.85
C LEU A 62 -1.42 21.79 4.05
N ARG A 63 -0.22 21.32 4.31
CA ARG A 63 0.09 19.93 4.61
C ARG A 63 0.71 19.81 5.98
N PHE A 64 0.36 18.74 6.67
CA PHE A 64 0.87 18.42 7.99
C PHE A 64 1.48 17.01 7.94
N PRO A 65 2.79 16.87 7.64
CA PRO A 65 3.46 15.58 7.53
C PRO A 65 3.30 14.71 8.78
N ASP A 66 3.34 15.31 9.96
CA ASP A 66 3.14 14.61 11.23
C ASP A 66 1.83 13.78 11.30
N ILE A 67 0.81 14.12 10.49
CA ILE A 67 -0.42 13.31 10.40
C ILE A 67 -0.14 12.00 9.66
N LEU A 68 0.66 12.05 8.57
CA LEU A 68 1.09 10.84 7.85
C LEU A 68 1.92 9.95 8.78
N ASP A 69 2.87 10.54 9.49
CA ASP A 69 3.72 9.85 10.45
C ASP A 69 2.89 9.11 11.50
N ASN A 70 1.95 9.82 12.13
CA ASN A 70 1.08 9.21 13.14
C ASN A 70 0.20 8.10 12.57
N ARG A 71 -0.21 8.19 11.29
CA ARG A 71 -0.99 7.12 10.63
C ARG A 71 -0.15 5.88 10.36
N ILE A 72 1.09 6.04 9.90
CA ILE A 72 2.03 4.94 9.69
C ILE A 72 2.30 4.22 11.02
N GLU A 73 2.67 4.99 12.05
CA GLU A 73 2.92 4.49 13.40
C GLU A 73 1.72 3.69 13.95
N LYS A 74 0.52 4.27 13.87
CA LYS A 74 -0.69 3.62 14.35
C LYS A 74 -1.02 2.32 13.59
N THR A 75 -0.75 2.29 12.29
CA THR A 75 -0.94 1.07 11.50
C THR A 75 0.00 -0.03 11.98
N ASP A 76 1.29 0.27 12.12
CA ASP A 76 2.28 -0.69 12.62
C ASP A 76 1.95 -1.16 14.04
N GLU A 77 1.58 -0.24 14.94
CA GLU A 77 1.17 -0.58 16.32
C GLU A 77 0.01 -1.58 16.35
N CYS A 78 -1.00 -1.42 15.47
CA CYS A 78 -2.14 -2.33 15.41
C CYS A 78 -1.69 -3.75 15.01
N PHE A 79 -0.83 -3.87 13.99
CA PHE A 79 -0.28 -5.16 13.57
C PHE A 79 0.62 -5.79 14.65
N ARG A 80 1.54 -5.03 15.24
CA ARG A 80 2.39 -5.52 16.35
C ARG A 80 1.60 -5.94 17.57
N LYS A 81 0.51 -5.23 17.89
CA LYS A 81 -0.39 -5.62 18.98
C LYS A 81 -1.06 -6.96 18.68
N ALA A 82 -1.64 -7.11 17.50
CA ALA A 82 -2.27 -8.36 17.07
C ALA A 82 -1.25 -9.50 17.03
N ALA A 83 -0.06 -9.28 16.49
CA ALA A 83 1.00 -10.28 16.45
C ALA A 83 1.35 -10.81 17.86
N ARG A 84 1.50 -9.92 18.83
CA ARG A 84 1.74 -10.32 20.24
C ARG A 84 0.57 -11.07 20.86
N GLU A 85 -0.67 -10.65 20.55
CA GLU A 85 -1.89 -11.27 21.09
C GLU A 85 -2.05 -12.73 20.61
N TYR A 86 -1.63 -13.01 19.38
CA TYR A 86 -1.73 -14.34 18.77
C TYR A 86 -0.42 -15.11 18.70
N ASP A 87 0.63 -14.66 19.38
CA ASP A 87 1.97 -15.28 19.37
C ASP A 87 2.51 -15.48 17.94
N PHE A 88 2.29 -14.49 17.09
CA PHE A 88 2.70 -14.51 15.68
C PHE A 88 4.04 -13.79 15.51
N HIS A 89 5.07 -14.51 15.05
CA HIS A 89 6.45 -14.05 15.05
C HIS A 89 6.92 -13.48 13.71
N ALA A 90 6.06 -13.40 12.69
CA ALA A 90 6.46 -12.82 11.42
C ALA A 90 6.56 -11.28 11.49
N GLU A 91 7.42 -10.72 10.65
CA GLU A 91 7.58 -9.28 10.52
C GLU A 91 6.41 -8.65 9.74
N HIS A 92 6.05 -7.44 10.14
CA HIS A 92 5.09 -6.61 9.44
C HIS A 92 5.82 -5.61 8.53
N PHE A 93 5.34 -5.50 7.29
CA PHE A 93 5.80 -4.54 6.30
C PHE A 93 4.62 -3.64 5.88
N ILE A 94 4.86 -2.35 5.76
CA ILE A 94 3.88 -1.41 5.19
C ILE A 94 4.30 -1.12 3.76
N ILE A 95 3.44 -1.40 2.79
CA ILE A 95 3.72 -1.10 1.39
C ILE A 95 2.81 0.04 0.92
N PHE A 96 3.41 1.19 0.60
CA PHE A 96 2.67 2.35 0.12
C PHE A 96 2.59 2.35 -1.42
N PRO A 97 1.38 2.26 -2.01
CA PRO A 97 1.22 2.31 -3.45
C PRO A 97 1.33 3.75 -3.96
N VAL A 98 2.35 4.02 -4.79
CA VAL A 98 2.66 5.37 -5.29
C VAL A 98 1.48 5.98 -6.07
N LYS A 99 0.65 5.15 -6.73
CA LYS A 99 -0.57 5.60 -7.44
C LYS A 99 -1.55 6.38 -6.56
N VAL A 100 -1.55 6.16 -5.25
CA VAL A 100 -2.46 6.83 -4.30
C VAL A 100 -2.11 8.31 -4.16
N ASN A 101 -0.82 8.63 -4.05
CA ASN A 101 -0.32 10.00 -4.07
C ASN A 101 1.13 10.02 -4.56
N GLN A 102 1.34 10.50 -5.78
CA GLN A 102 2.63 10.53 -6.47
C GLN A 102 3.45 11.79 -6.18
N MET A 103 2.96 12.67 -5.33
CA MET A 103 3.67 13.90 -5.02
C MET A 103 4.97 13.59 -4.30
N ARG A 104 6.08 14.01 -4.87
CA ARG A 104 7.43 13.77 -4.36
C ARG A 104 7.57 14.10 -2.85
N PRO A 105 7.14 15.28 -2.34
CA PRO A 105 7.27 15.58 -0.92
C PRO A 105 6.48 14.62 -0.01
N VAL A 106 5.35 14.08 -0.49
CA VAL A 106 4.55 13.11 0.27
C VAL A 106 5.25 11.75 0.30
N VAL A 107 5.76 11.29 -0.84
CA VAL A 107 6.46 10.01 -0.94
C VAL A 107 7.77 10.03 -0.13
N GLU A 108 8.54 11.13 -0.21
CA GLU A 108 9.78 11.30 0.56
C GLU A 108 9.52 11.31 2.07
N GLU A 109 8.43 11.96 2.53
CA GLU A 109 8.04 11.95 3.94
C GLU A 109 7.67 10.54 4.41
N ILE A 110 6.82 9.85 3.63
CA ILE A 110 6.41 8.47 3.93
C ILE A 110 7.62 7.54 4.04
N ILE A 111 8.59 7.66 3.12
CA ILE A 111 9.82 6.85 3.16
C ILE A 111 10.66 7.20 4.39
N SER A 112 10.91 8.48 4.61
CA SER A 112 11.77 8.96 5.70
C SER A 112 11.27 8.51 7.06
N HIS A 113 9.96 8.70 7.32
CA HIS A 113 9.35 8.29 8.59
C HIS A 113 9.13 6.78 8.67
N GLY A 114 8.76 6.15 7.54
CA GLY A 114 8.41 4.73 7.46
C GLY A 114 9.58 3.76 7.61
N LYS A 115 10.83 4.24 7.50
CA LYS A 115 12.06 3.43 7.59
C LYS A 115 12.07 2.47 8.77
N ARG A 116 11.70 2.97 9.95
CA ARG A 116 11.64 2.20 11.21
C ARG A 116 10.47 1.21 11.28
N TYR A 117 9.59 1.21 10.30
CA TYR A 117 8.40 0.37 10.22
C TYR A 117 8.43 -0.59 9.02
N ASN A 118 9.61 -0.90 8.51
CA ASN A 118 9.81 -1.76 7.33
C ASN A 118 8.97 -1.31 6.12
N LEU A 119 8.90 0.02 5.90
CA LEU A 119 8.08 0.57 4.82
C LEU A 119 8.74 0.34 3.45
N GLY A 120 7.94 -0.15 2.51
CA GLY A 120 8.27 -0.29 1.11
C GLY A 120 7.30 0.47 0.20
N LEU A 121 7.53 0.42 -1.10
CA LEU A 121 6.67 1.06 -2.10
C LEU A 121 6.12 0.05 -3.11
N GLU A 122 4.88 0.30 -3.57
CA GLU A 122 4.32 -0.41 -4.72
C GLU A 122 4.38 0.49 -5.96
N ALA A 123 4.81 -0.11 -7.09
CA ALA A 123 4.76 0.46 -8.42
C ALA A 123 3.83 -0.40 -9.29
N GLY A 124 2.73 0.16 -9.77
CA GLY A 124 1.76 -0.52 -10.64
C GLY A 124 1.98 -0.25 -12.13
N SER A 125 3.01 0.52 -12.48
CA SER A 125 3.36 0.86 -13.86
C SER A 125 4.85 1.18 -14.00
N LYS A 126 5.36 1.14 -15.21
CA LYS A 126 6.77 1.48 -15.51
C LYS A 126 7.14 2.91 -15.08
N PRO A 127 6.34 3.96 -15.36
CA PRO A 127 6.63 5.31 -14.85
C PRO A 127 6.67 5.38 -13.31
N GLU A 128 5.79 4.66 -12.62
CA GLU A 128 5.83 4.59 -11.15
C GLU A 128 7.11 3.90 -10.66
N LEU A 129 7.56 2.82 -11.33
CA LEU A 129 8.82 2.17 -10.96
C LEU A 129 10.02 3.12 -11.15
N HIS A 130 10.06 3.91 -12.23
CA HIS A 130 11.08 4.95 -12.38
C HIS A 130 11.04 5.95 -11.22
N ALA A 131 9.86 6.41 -10.82
CA ALA A 131 9.71 7.32 -9.69
C ALA A 131 10.20 6.68 -8.38
N VAL A 132 9.83 5.41 -8.12
CA VAL A 132 10.27 4.64 -6.95
C VAL A 132 11.79 4.51 -6.92
N LEU A 133 12.41 4.12 -8.03
CA LEU A 133 13.86 3.95 -8.13
C LEU A 133 14.64 5.27 -7.97
N ALA A 134 14.00 6.42 -8.25
CA ALA A 134 14.56 7.75 -8.04
C ALA A 134 14.47 8.22 -6.58
N THR A 135 13.79 7.49 -5.70
CA THR A 135 13.71 7.83 -4.28
C THR A 135 14.91 7.32 -3.49
N ASN A 136 15.14 7.94 -2.32
CA ASN A 136 16.22 7.52 -1.41
C ASN A 136 15.76 6.41 -0.45
N MET A 137 15.23 5.30 -1.01
CA MET A 137 14.90 4.11 -0.22
C MET A 137 16.13 3.30 0.13
N ASP A 138 16.12 2.68 1.31
CA ASP A 138 17.15 1.70 1.68
C ASP A 138 17.13 0.50 0.72
N SER A 139 18.28 -0.16 0.57
CA SER A 139 18.41 -1.35 -0.29
C SER A 139 17.48 -2.48 0.13
N ASP A 140 17.21 -2.60 1.43
CA ASP A 140 16.41 -3.68 2.03
C ASP A 140 14.90 -3.40 2.00
N SER A 141 14.50 -2.16 1.68
CA SER A 141 13.08 -1.82 1.53
C SER A 141 12.46 -2.56 0.36
N LEU A 142 11.25 -3.09 0.56
CA LEU A 142 10.53 -3.82 -0.48
C LEU A 142 10.04 -2.88 -1.59
N ILE A 143 10.22 -3.29 -2.83
CA ILE A 143 9.59 -2.70 -4.01
C ILE A 143 8.67 -3.76 -4.62
N ILE A 144 7.37 -3.53 -4.60
CA ILE A 144 6.38 -4.45 -5.13
C ILE A 144 5.91 -3.95 -6.50
N CYS A 145 6.18 -4.73 -7.55
CA CYS A 145 5.80 -4.42 -8.93
C CYS A 145 4.48 -5.15 -9.27
N ASN A 146 3.36 -4.48 -9.10
CA ASN A 146 2.02 -4.92 -9.46
C ASN A 146 1.60 -4.38 -10.84
N GLY A 147 0.36 -4.66 -11.26
CA GLY A 147 -0.20 -4.19 -12.53
C GLY A 147 0.29 -5.00 -13.74
N HIS A 148 -0.18 -4.61 -14.92
CA HIS A 148 0.25 -5.23 -16.16
C HIS A 148 1.69 -4.83 -16.50
N LYS A 149 2.54 -5.83 -16.76
CA LYS A 149 3.97 -5.64 -17.01
C LYS A 149 4.31 -6.00 -18.45
N ASP A 150 4.78 -5.01 -19.20
CA ASP A 150 5.44 -5.23 -20.47
C ASP A 150 6.91 -5.66 -20.27
N GLN A 151 7.58 -6.04 -21.34
CA GLN A 151 8.98 -6.45 -21.32
C GLN A 151 9.90 -5.39 -20.70
N ASN A 152 9.67 -4.11 -21.01
CA ASN A 152 10.51 -3.03 -20.49
C ASN A 152 10.32 -2.79 -19.00
N PHE A 153 9.08 -2.98 -18.47
CA PHE A 153 8.83 -2.90 -17.04
C PHE A 153 9.53 -4.05 -16.30
N ILE A 154 9.40 -5.29 -16.82
CA ILE A 154 10.06 -6.48 -16.26
C ILE A 154 11.58 -6.31 -16.28
N GLU A 155 12.15 -5.85 -17.39
CA GLU A 155 13.58 -5.63 -17.51
C GLU A 155 14.09 -4.59 -16.52
N LEU A 156 13.39 -3.44 -16.39
CA LEU A 156 13.74 -2.41 -15.42
C LEU A 156 13.71 -2.95 -13.97
N ALA A 157 12.69 -3.73 -13.60
CA ALA A 157 12.56 -4.33 -12.28
C ALA A 157 13.70 -5.32 -11.99
N LEU A 158 14.07 -6.17 -12.96
CA LEU A 158 15.17 -7.12 -12.81
C LEU A 158 16.54 -6.43 -12.78
N LEU A 159 16.73 -5.35 -13.53
CA LEU A 159 17.93 -4.52 -13.44
C LEU A 159 18.06 -3.86 -12.08
N ALA A 160 16.96 -3.33 -11.53
CA ALA A 160 16.94 -2.78 -10.17
C ALA A 160 17.30 -3.86 -9.11
N GLN A 161 16.79 -5.08 -9.29
CA GLN A 161 17.16 -6.20 -8.44
C GLN A 161 18.65 -6.55 -8.57
N LYS A 162 19.21 -6.55 -9.78
CA LYS A 162 20.63 -6.77 -10.04
C LYS A 162 21.52 -5.70 -9.39
N MET A 163 20.99 -4.49 -9.24
CA MET A 163 21.66 -3.38 -8.52
C MET A 163 21.51 -3.46 -7.01
N GLY A 164 20.95 -4.55 -6.47
CA GLY A 164 20.82 -4.78 -5.04
C GLY A 164 19.53 -4.28 -4.41
N LYS A 165 18.54 -3.82 -5.19
CA LYS A 165 17.23 -3.47 -4.65
C LYS A 165 16.39 -4.73 -4.44
N ARG A 166 15.57 -4.74 -3.38
CA ARG A 166 14.69 -5.86 -3.03
C ARG A 166 13.35 -5.73 -3.77
N VAL A 167 13.34 -6.13 -5.05
CA VAL A 167 12.18 -6.01 -5.94
C VAL A 167 11.44 -7.34 -6.04
N PHE A 168 10.10 -7.30 -5.97
CA PHE A 168 9.21 -8.43 -6.28
C PHE A 168 8.40 -8.12 -7.54
N LEU A 169 8.44 -9.01 -8.52
CA LEU A 169 7.55 -9.00 -9.68
C LEU A 169 6.33 -9.86 -9.38
N VAL A 170 5.17 -9.23 -9.23
CA VAL A 170 3.90 -9.93 -8.93
C VAL A 170 3.21 -10.31 -10.22
N ILE A 171 3.12 -11.60 -10.47
CA ILE A 171 2.48 -12.18 -11.66
C ILE A 171 0.97 -11.97 -11.58
N GLU A 172 0.42 -11.27 -12.54
CA GLU A 172 -1.01 -10.99 -12.64
C GLU A 172 -1.67 -11.67 -13.87
N LYS A 173 -0.84 -12.14 -14.82
CA LYS A 173 -1.27 -12.86 -16.03
C LYS A 173 -0.23 -13.91 -16.42
N LEU A 174 -0.70 -15.08 -16.87
CA LEU A 174 0.18 -16.19 -17.31
C LEU A 174 1.26 -15.80 -18.33
N PRO A 175 0.99 -14.98 -19.37
CA PRO A 175 2.01 -14.60 -20.34
C PRO A 175 3.21 -13.85 -19.76
N GLU A 176 3.06 -13.19 -18.57
CA GLU A 176 4.16 -12.49 -17.93
C GLU A 176 5.29 -13.44 -17.51
N LEU A 177 4.97 -14.69 -17.13
CA LEU A 177 5.95 -15.69 -16.72
C LEU A 177 7.02 -15.95 -17.76
N LYS A 178 6.62 -16.11 -19.03
CA LYS A 178 7.56 -16.34 -20.12
C LYS A 178 8.52 -15.15 -20.28
N ILE A 179 7.97 -13.94 -20.29
CA ILE A 179 8.78 -12.70 -20.43
C ILE A 179 9.74 -12.56 -19.26
N ILE A 180 9.29 -12.84 -18.03
CA ILE A 180 10.13 -12.80 -16.83
C ILE A 180 11.27 -13.82 -16.95
N ALA A 181 10.96 -15.09 -17.28
CA ALA A 181 11.97 -16.15 -17.38
C ALA A 181 13.05 -15.85 -18.43
N GLU A 182 12.64 -15.45 -19.64
CA GLU A 182 13.55 -15.10 -20.73
C GLU A 182 14.43 -13.89 -20.37
N THR A 183 13.83 -12.86 -19.75
CA THR A 183 14.57 -11.65 -19.36
C THR A 183 15.51 -11.93 -18.19
N ALA A 184 15.08 -12.71 -17.20
CA ALA A 184 15.88 -13.11 -16.06
C ALA A 184 17.09 -13.93 -16.49
N GLN A 185 16.90 -14.88 -17.42
CA GLN A 185 17.98 -15.68 -17.99
C GLN A 185 18.98 -14.79 -18.74
N ARG A 186 18.51 -13.89 -19.59
CA ARG A 186 19.34 -12.94 -20.35
C ARG A 186 20.17 -12.03 -19.45
N LEU A 187 19.61 -11.57 -18.34
CA LEU A 187 20.29 -10.68 -17.39
C LEU A 187 21.14 -11.43 -16.35
N GLY A 188 21.02 -12.76 -16.25
CA GLY A 188 21.69 -13.58 -15.26
C GLY A 188 21.20 -13.24 -13.84
N VAL A 189 19.90 -13.06 -13.64
CA VAL A 189 19.26 -12.71 -12.35
C VAL A 189 18.26 -13.79 -11.97
N ARG A 190 18.28 -14.22 -10.70
CA ARG A 190 17.19 -15.03 -10.13
C ARG A 190 16.09 -14.06 -9.64
N PRO A 191 14.88 -14.03 -10.25
CA PRO A 191 13.86 -13.05 -9.90
C PRO A 191 13.24 -13.35 -8.52
N ASN A 192 12.85 -12.32 -7.75
CA ASN A 192 11.90 -12.52 -6.66
C ASN A 192 10.48 -12.38 -7.24
N LEU A 193 9.70 -13.43 -7.12
CA LEU A 193 8.36 -13.51 -7.71
C LEU A 193 7.28 -13.48 -6.63
N GLY A 194 6.21 -12.76 -6.95
CA GLY A 194 4.92 -12.87 -6.30
C GLY A 194 3.89 -13.40 -7.28
N ILE A 195 2.77 -13.88 -6.75
CA ILE A 195 1.63 -14.25 -7.56
C ILE A 195 0.36 -13.64 -6.99
N ARG A 196 -0.44 -12.99 -7.85
CA ARG A 196 -1.72 -12.42 -7.46
C ARG A 196 -2.83 -13.39 -7.73
N ILE A 197 -3.58 -13.73 -6.67
CA ILE A 197 -4.77 -14.58 -6.75
C ILE A 197 -6.05 -13.75 -6.79
N LYS A 198 -7.05 -14.27 -7.51
CA LYS A 198 -8.42 -13.81 -7.43
C LYS A 198 -9.12 -14.54 -6.30
N LEU A 199 -9.71 -13.80 -5.37
CA LEU A 199 -10.54 -14.37 -4.30
C LEU A 199 -12.00 -14.43 -4.74
N ALA A 200 -12.72 -15.48 -4.34
CA ALA A 200 -14.16 -15.57 -4.54
C ALA A 200 -14.93 -14.56 -3.66
N ALA A 201 -14.32 -14.16 -2.52
CA ALA A 201 -14.86 -13.12 -1.66
C ALA A 201 -14.92 -11.76 -2.38
N ASN A 202 -16.12 -11.41 -2.87
CA ASN A 202 -16.36 -10.16 -3.58
C ASN A 202 -16.26 -8.94 -2.64
N GLY A 203 -15.44 -7.97 -3.01
CA GLY A 203 -15.48 -6.63 -2.45
C GLY A 203 -16.83 -5.97 -2.77
N SER A 204 -17.40 -5.18 -1.86
CA SER A 204 -18.51 -4.27 -2.17
C SER A 204 -18.06 -2.85 -1.92
N GLY A 205 -17.89 -2.12 -2.95
CA GLY A 205 -17.66 -0.71 -2.95
C GLY A 205 -17.98 -0.17 -4.33
N LYS A 206 -17.87 1.14 -4.55
CA LYS A 206 -18.01 1.78 -5.87
C LYS A 206 -17.14 1.12 -6.96
N TRP A 207 -16.16 0.30 -6.58
CA TRP A 207 -15.18 -0.38 -7.43
C TRP A 207 -15.19 -1.90 -7.21
N SER A 208 -16.37 -2.50 -6.95
CA SER A 208 -16.53 -3.95 -6.76
C SER A 208 -16.03 -4.77 -7.96
N GLU A 209 -15.98 -4.18 -9.16
CA GLU A 209 -15.44 -4.81 -10.38
C GLU A 209 -13.91 -4.97 -10.37
N SER A 210 -13.20 -4.37 -9.40
CA SER A 210 -11.73 -4.52 -9.28
C SER A 210 -11.29 -5.71 -8.42
N GLY A 211 -12.22 -6.43 -7.82
CA GLY A 211 -11.98 -7.63 -6.99
C GLY A 211 -12.82 -8.83 -7.43
N GLY A 212 -12.53 -10.03 -6.91
CA GLY A 212 -13.23 -11.27 -7.25
C GLY A 212 -12.93 -11.82 -8.64
N ASP A 213 -13.71 -12.79 -9.09
CA ASP A 213 -13.53 -13.46 -10.40
C ASP A 213 -13.62 -12.52 -11.61
N ALA A 214 -14.39 -11.43 -11.49
CA ALA A 214 -14.50 -10.39 -12.52
C ALA A 214 -13.31 -9.42 -12.58
N SER A 215 -12.33 -9.56 -11.67
CA SER A 215 -11.14 -8.71 -11.66
C SER A 215 -10.36 -8.87 -12.97
N LYS A 216 -9.90 -7.73 -13.52
CA LYS A 216 -9.01 -7.69 -14.70
C LYS A 216 -7.63 -8.28 -14.42
N PHE A 217 -7.24 -8.38 -13.16
CA PHE A 217 -5.92 -8.77 -12.70
C PHE A 217 -5.99 -9.91 -11.70
N GLY A 218 -4.93 -10.70 -11.67
CA GLY A 218 -4.79 -11.86 -10.83
C GLY A 218 -5.27 -13.14 -11.51
N LEU A 219 -4.81 -14.27 -11.00
CA LEU A 219 -5.05 -15.59 -11.53
C LEU A 219 -6.22 -16.25 -10.78
N ASN A 220 -7.10 -16.91 -11.51
CA ASN A 220 -8.07 -17.84 -10.91
C ASN A 220 -7.36 -19.16 -10.54
N SER A 221 -8.08 -20.09 -9.90
CA SER A 221 -7.47 -21.35 -9.40
C SER A 221 -6.83 -22.20 -10.51
N SER A 222 -7.45 -22.27 -11.70
CA SER A 222 -6.89 -23.03 -12.83
C SER A 222 -5.66 -22.36 -13.43
N GLU A 223 -5.68 -21.04 -13.58
CA GLU A 223 -4.54 -20.26 -14.03
C GLU A 223 -3.39 -20.31 -13.01
N LEU A 224 -3.71 -20.33 -11.71
CA LEU A 224 -2.72 -20.51 -10.65
C LEU A 224 -2.00 -21.86 -10.80
N LEU A 225 -2.73 -22.95 -10.95
CA LEU A 225 -2.13 -24.28 -11.14
C LEU A 225 -1.22 -24.32 -12.38
N MET A 226 -1.66 -23.73 -13.50
CA MET A 226 -0.83 -23.60 -14.70
C MET A 226 0.45 -22.77 -14.42
N ALA A 227 0.33 -21.67 -13.68
CA ALA A 227 1.49 -20.85 -13.33
C ALA A 227 2.50 -21.62 -12.49
N LEU A 228 2.03 -22.41 -11.51
CA LEU A 228 2.88 -23.23 -10.66
C LEU A 228 3.61 -24.30 -11.47
N GLN A 229 2.92 -24.96 -12.38
CA GLN A 229 3.55 -25.93 -13.29
C GLN A 229 4.61 -25.28 -14.19
N LEU A 230 4.31 -24.11 -14.78
CA LEU A 230 5.27 -23.38 -15.61
C LEU A 230 6.50 -22.93 -14.81
N LEU A 231 6.33 -22.50 -13.56
CA LEU A 231 7.44 -22.17 -12.68
C LEU A 231 8.37 -23.38 -12.41
N ASP A 232 7.79 -24.58 -12.26
CA ASP A 232 8.57 -25.81 -12.12
C ASP A 232 9.33 -26.15 -13.40
N GLU A 233 8.68 -26.11 -14.55
CA GLU A 233 9.27 -26.38 -15.86
C GLU A 233 10.41 -25.40 -16.19
N MET A 234 10.29 -24.14 -15.76
CA MET A 234 11.31 -23.09 -15.93
C MET A 234 12.41 -23.11 -14.87
N GLY A 235 12.32 -24.00 -13.84
CA GLY A 235 13.27 -24.02 -12.72
C GLY A 235 13.23 -22.79 -11.83
N LEU A 236 12.05 -22.15 -11.71
CA LEU A 236 11.82 -20.92 -10.94
C LEU A 236 10.93 -21.13 -9.72
N ARG A 237 10.68 -22.37 -9.29
CA ARG A 237 9.85 -22.71 -8.13
C ARG A 237 10.28 -21.94 -6.87
N ASP A 238 11.56 -21.91 -6.55
CA ASP A 238 12.15 -21.25 -5.40
C ASP A 238 12.14 -19.73 -5.49
N CYS A 239 11.85 -19.18 -6.66
CA CYS A 239 11.68 -17.75 -6.89
C CYS A 239 10.32 -17.23 -6.41
N LEU A 240 9.29 -18.09 -6.34
CA LEU A 240 7.95 -17.72 -5.89
C LEU A 240 7.91 -17.65 -4.36
N ARG A 241 7.92 -16.43 -3.82
CA ARG A 241 8.04 -16.15 -2.39
C ARG A 241 6.94 -15.27 -1.83
N LEU A 242 6.08 -14.69 -2.69
CA LEU A 242 5.05 -13.76 -2.28
C LEU A 242 3.68 -14.15 -2.85
N LEU A 243 2.68 -14.19 -1.97
CA LEU A 243 1.27 -14.34 -2.33
C LEU A 243 0.56 -13.00 -2.17
N HIS A 244 0.00 -12.47 -3.25
CA HIS A 244 -0.74 -11.21 -3.25
C HIS A 244 -2.22 -11.41 -3.58
N PHE A 245 -3.07 -10.62 -2.94
CA PHE A 245 -4.46 -10.45 -3.31
C PHE A 245 -4.91 -9.00 -3.11
N HIS A 246 -5.97 -8.60 -3.81
CA HIS A 246 -6.53 -7.26 -3.68
C HIS A 246 -8.06 -7.34 -3.60
N ILE A 247 -8.62 -6.95 -2.46
CA ILE A 247 -10.07 -7.07 -2.19
C ILE A 247 -10.90 -5.90 -2.71
N GLY A 248 -10.28 -4.91 -3.32
CA GLY A 248 -10.90 -3.66 -3.77
C GLY A 248 -10.59 -2.48 -2.86
N SER A 249 -11.04 -1.29 -3.27
CA SER A 249 -10.84 -0.04 -2.53
C SER A 249 -12.08 0.37 -1.75
N GLN A 250 -11.89 1.17 -0.68
CA GLN A 250 -12.98 1.72 0.16
C GLN A 250 -13.90 0.63 0.73
N ILE A 251 -13.31 -0.38 1.34
CA ILE A 251 -14.03 -1.46 2.00
C ILE A 251 -14.59 -0.97 3.33
N THR A 252 -15.90 -0.83 3.42
CA THR A 252 -16.59 -0.32 4.61
C THR A 252 -16.96 -1.39 5.63
N LYS A 253 -16.85 -2.68 5.26
CA LYS A 253 -17.27 -3.80 6.11
C LYS A 253 -16.09 -4.67 6.52
N ILE A 254 -15.65 -4.59 7.76
CA ILE A 254 -14.54 -5.38 8.34
C ILE A 254 -14.71 -6.89 8.09
N ARG A 255 -15.94 -7.41 8.15
CA ARG A 255 -16.22 -8.83 7.90
C ARG A 255 -15.71 -9.32 6.53
N ARG A 256 -15.66 -8.46 5.52
CA ARG A 256 -15.15 -8.80 4.19
C ARG A 256 -13.64 -8.96 4.18
N ILE A 257 -12.94 -8.08 4.91
CA ILE A 257 -11.49 -8.20 5.11
C ILE A 257 -11.19 -9.55 5.76
N SER A 258 -11.90 -9.90 6.84
CA SER A 258 -11.73 -11.18 7.54
C SER A 258 -12.02 -12.40 6.63
N THR A 259 -13.05 -12.33 5.78
CA THR A 259 -13.37 -13.42 4.84
C THR A 259 -12.27 -13.57 3.78
N ALA A 260 -11.81 -12.47 3.21
CA ALA A 260 -10.73 -12.49 2.21
C ALA A 260 -9.41 -13.04 2.80
N LEU A 261 -9.06 -12.64 4.01
CA LEU A 261 -7.88 -13.16 4.69
C LEU A 261 -7.95 -14.66 4.95
N ARG A 262 -9.13 -15.18 5.34
CA ARG A 262 -9.33 -16.64 5.51
C ARG A 262 -9.17 -17.40 4.20
N GLU A 263 -9.72 -16.88 3.11
CA GLU A 263 -9.56 -17.47 1.78
C GLU A 263 -8.09 -17.45 1.33
N ALA A 264 -7.42 -16.31 1.47
CA ALA A 264 -6.00 -16.18 1.15
C ALA A 264 -5.11 -17.12 1.99
N ALA A 265 -5.45 -17.32 3.27
CA ALA A 265 -4.75 -18.27 4.13
C ALA A 265 -4.91 -19.72 3.64
N GLN A 266 -6.05 -20.10 3.05
CA GLN A 266 -6.22 -21.41 2.43
C GLN A 266 -5.31 -21.59 1.21
N PHE A 267 -5.20 -20.57 0.34
CA PHE A 267 -4.23 -20.60 -0.77
C PHE A 267 -2.78 -20.72 -0.26
N TYR A 268 -2.43 -19.97 0.77
CA TYR A 268 -1.09 -20.05 1.39
C TYR A 268 -0.78 -21.48 1.87
N VAL A 269 -1.71 -22.11 2.60
CA VAL A 269 -1.55 -23.48 3.10
C VAL A 269 -1.39 -24.47 1.95
N GLN A 270 -2.20 -24.36 0.90
CA GLN A 270 -2.10 -25.22 -0.28
C GLN A 270 -0.76 -25.07 -1.00
N LEU A 271 -0.31 -23.82 -1.22
CA LEU A 271 1.01 -23.56 -1.82
C LEU A 271 2.15 -24.16 -0.99
N HIS A 272 2.07 -24.04 0.33
CA HIS A 272 3.05 -24.62 1.24
C HIS A 272 3.04 -26.16 1.16
N GLN A 273 1.86 -26.81 1.14
CA GLN A 273 1.71 -28.26 0.98
C GLN A 273 2.24 -28.76 -0.38
N MET A 274 2.18 -27.93 -1.41
CA MET A 274 2.76 -28.20 -2.73
C MET A 274 4.27 -27.96 -2.78
N GLY A 275 4.89 -27.52 -1.68
CA GLY A 275 6.34 -27.31 -1.56
C GLY A 275 6.83 -25.95 -2.07
N PHE A 276 5.95 -24.94 -2.20
CA PHE A 276 6.35 -23.57 -2.49
C PHE A 276 6.73 -22.82 -1.21
N GLY A 277 7.86 -22.12 -1.23
CA GLY A 277 8.40 -21.39 -0.08
C GLY A 277 7.84 -19.95 0.01
N ILE A 278 6.52 -19.81 0.21
CA ILE A 278 5.92 -18.47 0.35
C ILE A 278 6.33 -17.84 1.67
N GLU A 279 7.03 -16.72 1.61
CA GLU A 279 7.52 -15.96 2.76
C GLU A 279 6.67 -14.76 3.10
N PHE A 280 5.97 -14.19 2.10
CA PHE A 280 5.18 -12.98 2.24
C PHE A 280 3.72 -13.19 1.83
N ILE A 281 2.80 -12.67 2.63
CA ILE A 281 1.40 -12.49 2.25
C ILE A 281 1.16 -10.98 2.13
N ASP A 282 0.93 -10.51 0.92
CA ASP A 282 0.65 -9.10 0.61
C ASP A 282 -0.86 -8.89 0.46
N CYS A 283 -1.44 -8.19 1.45
CA CYS A 283 -2.86 -7.94 1.58
C CYS A 283 -3.20 -6.57 1.01
N GLY A 284 -3.68 -6.52 -0.24
CA GLY A 284 -4.06 -5.29 -0.91
C GLY A 284 -5.53 -4.93 -0.75
N GLY A 285 -5.81 -3.64 -0.85
CA GLY A 285 -7.13 -3.05 -0.73
C GLY A 285 -7.38 -2.35 0.59
N GLY A 286 -8.59 -1.88 0.80
CA GLY A 286 -8.98 -1.23 2.06
C GLY A 286 -9.86 -0.02 1.95
#